data_3c8b2e2a86aa0d27d1ac6c23e8a8a15f
#
_entry.id   3c8b2e2a86aa0d27d1ac6c23e8a8a15f
#
_cell.length_a   1.000
_cell.length_b   1.000
_cell.length_c   1.000
_cell.angle_alpha   90.00
_cell.angle_beta   90.00
_cell.angle_gamma   90.00
#
_symmetry.space_group_name_H-M   'P 1'
#
loop_
_entity.id
_entity.type
_entity.pdbx_description
1 polymer ?
#
loop_
_entity_poly.entity_id
_entity_poly.type
_entity_poly.pdbx_seq_one_letter_code
_entity_poly.pdbx_strand_id
1 'polypeptide(L)'
;MPILKNIVDEKGVQTNFHRILSYMVDVDTQKVLVCIGSYTDESVYSQERENRKKADRWEQIGQRMGKIANLVETETDESKKEELKKEYTELMSEIKGSVSRKVLAYNISERWIDKVSEPTLETVELALIKEEPFYQGKITK
;
A
#
# COMPACT_ATOMS: atom_id res chain seq x y z
N MET A 1 0.16 -8.59 -11.28
CA MET A 1 1.24 -9.58 -11.45
C MET A 1 2.59 -8.97 -11.12
N PRO A 2 3.39 -9.59 -10.28
CA PRO A 2 4.73 -9.08 -10.01
C PRO A 2 5.69 -9.39 -11.17
N ILE A 3 6.69 -8.55 -11.30
CA ILE A 3 7.78 -8.74 -12.26
C ILE A 3 8.98 -9.28 -11.49
N LEU A 4 9.46 -10.45 -11.89
CA LEU A 4 10.62 -11.07 -11.28
C LEU A 4 11.86 -10.84 -12.16
N LYS A 5 12.75 -10.00 -11.67
CA LYS A 5 14.01 -9.71 -12.34
C LYS A 5 15.05 -9.30 -11.32
N ASN A 6 16.22 -9.91 -11.38
CA ASN A 6 17.31 -9.51 -10.52
C ASN A 6 17.94 -8.21 -11.02
N ILE A 7 17.88 -7.19 -10.21
CA ILE A 7 18.47 -5.88 -10.49
C ILE A 7 19.37 -5.52 -9.33
N VAL A 8 20.60 -5.16 -9.65
CA VAL A 8 21.59 -4.72 -8.68
C VAL A 8 21.81 -3.23 -8.88
N ASP A 9 21.67 -2.45 -7.81
CA ASP A 9 21.86 -1.01 -7.88
C ASP A 9 23.35 -0.61 -7.74
N GLU A 10 23.62 0.69 -7.77
CA GLU A 10 24.98 1.24 -7.62
C GLU A 10 25.64 0.89 -6.29
N LYS A 11 24.83 0.64 -5.26
CA LYS A 11 25.30 0.27 -3.92
C LYS A 11 25.48 -1.25 -3.75
N GLY A 12 25.24 -2.03 -4.80
CA GLY A 12 25.32 -3.49 -4.76
C GLY A 12 24.12 -4.17 -4.14
N VAL A 13 23.03 -3.46 -3.90
CA VAL A 13 21.80 -4.06 -3.36
C VAL A 13 21.00 -4.70 -4.47
N GLN A 14 20.67 -5.97 -4.30
CA GLN A 14 19.90 -6.74 -5.27
C GLN A 14 18.41 -6.70 -4.92
N THR A 15 17.57 -6.35 -5.90
CA THR A 15 16.12 -6.45 -5.81
C THR A 15 15.63 -7.44 -6.87
N ASN A 16 14.74 -8.33 -6.50
CA ASN A 16 14.26 -9.37 -7.41
C ASN A 16 12.74 -9.39 -7.59
N PHE A 17 12.02 -8.59 -6.83
CA PHE A 17 10.57 -8.54 -6.87
C PHE A 17 10.12 -7.10 -7.13
N HIS A 18 9.47 -6.86 -8.25
CA HIS A 18 9.00 -5.54 -8.66
C HIS A 18 7.50 -5.58 -8.85
N ARG A 19 6.81 -4.60 -8.32
CA ARG A 19 5.37 -4.52 -8.44
C ARG A 19 4.90 -3.11 -8.75
N ILE A 20 3.89 -3.01 -9.60
CA ILE A 20 3.21 -1.75 -9.82
C ILE A 20 2.38 -1.43 -8.56
N LEU A 21 2.69 -0.34 -7.89
CA LEU A 21 1.99 0.12 -6.71
C LEU A 21 0.77 0.94 -7.06
N SER A 22 0.88 1.74 -8.12
CA SER A 22 -0.20 2.56 -8.64
C SER A 22 0.07 2.95 -10.08
N TYR A 23 -0.98 3.29 -10.81
CA TYR A 23 -0.84 3.89 -12.13
C TYR A 23 -1.91 4.95 -12.32
N MET A 24 -1.58 5.99 -13.07
CA MET A 24 -2.47 7.10 -13.36
C MET A 24 -2.51 7.35 -14.87
N VAL A 25 -3.72 7.45 -15.42
CA VAL A 25 -3.94 7.64 -16.85
C VAL A 25 -4.12 9.11 -17.17
N ASP A 26 -3.33 9.63 -18.11
CA ASP A 26 -3.59 10.91 -18.73
C ASP A 26 -4.56 10.68 -19.90
N VAL A 27 -5.79 11.14 -19.75
CA VAL A 27 -6.87 10.90 -20.70
C VAL A 27 -6.60 11.55 -22.05
N ASP A 28 -5.98 12.74 -22.07
CA ASP A 28 -5.73 13.48 -23.30
C ASP A 28 -4.63 12.89 -24.16
N THR A 29 -3.54 12.43 -23.54
CA THR A 29 -2.39 11.88 -24.25
C THR A 29 -2.38 10.36 -24.31
N GLN A 30 -3.25 9.71 -23.54
CA GLN A 30 -3.28 8.25 -23.36
C GLN A 30 -1.98 7.65 -22.77
N LYS A 31 -1.19 8.50 -22.13
CA LYS A 31 0.00 8.07 -21.40
C LYS A 31 -0.39 7.59 -20.01
N VAL A 32 0.37 6.67 -19.48
CA VAL A 32 0.17 6.14 -18.14
C VAL A 32 1.42 6.38 -17.31
N LEU A 33 1.26 7.05 -16.18
CA LEU A 33 2.31 7.19 -15.19
C LEU A 33 2.25 5.99 -14.25
N VAL A 34 3.32 5.20 -14.21
CA VAL A 34 3.40 3.98 -13.41
C VAL A 34 4.35 4.19 -12.25
N CYS A 35 3.88 3.90 -11.04
CA CYS A 35 4.70 3.89 -9.84
C CYS A 35 5.07 2.44 -9.52
N ILE A 36 6.37 2.16 -9.46
CA ILE A 36 6.90 0.80 -9.30
C ILE A 36 7.67 0.70 -8.00
N GLY A 37 7.32 -0.27 -7.17
CA GLY A 37 8.09 -0.63 -5.98
C GLY A 37 9.01 -1.81 -6.28
N SER A 38 10.29 -1.66 -5.92
CA SER A 38 11.29 -2.72 -6.03
C SER A 38 11.66 -3.23 -4.66
N TYR A 39 11.54 -4.52 -4.45
CA TYR A 39 11.73 -5.18 -3.16
C TYR A 39 12.88 -6.18 -3.24
N THR A 40 13.55 -6.41 -2.13
CA THR A 40 14.63 -7.39 -2.05
C THR A 40 14.12 -8.80 -2.27
N ASP A 41 12.90 -9.09 -1.82
CA ASP A 41 12.22 -10.35 -2.10
C ASP A 41 10.70 -10.20 -1.93
N GLU A 42 9.97 -11.25 -2.29
CA GLU A 42 8.51 -11.29 -2.20
C GLU A 42 8.00 -11.18 -0.75
N SER A 43 8.74 -11.70 0.22
CA SER A 43 8.31 -11.68 1.62
C SER A 43 8.22 -10.25 2.17
N VAL A 44 9.11 -9.35 1.76
CA VAL A 44 9.09 -7.94 2.13
C VAL A 44 7.83 -7.25 1.58
N TYR A 45 7.50 -7.53 0.33
CA TYR A 45 6.27 -7.02 -0.27
C TYR A 45 5.02 -7.53 0.45
N SER A 46 4.99 -8.82 0.76
CA SER A 46 3.85 -9.44 1.47
C SER A 46 3.66 -8.83 2.86
N GLN A 47 4.74 -8.53 3.57
CA GLN A 47 4.70 -7.86 4.87
C GLN A 47 4.14 -6.43 4.73
N GLU A 48 4.58 -5.67 3.75
CA GLU A 48 4.05 -4.34 3.48
C GLU A 48 2.54 -4.39 3.22
N ARG A 49 2.09 -5.34 2.40
CA ARG A 49 0.68 -5.52 2.07
C ARG A 49 -0.17 -5.83 3.32
N GLU A 50 0.32 -6.71 4.19
CA GLU A 50 -0.36 -7.02 5.45
C GLU A 50 -0.41 -5.81 6.38
N ASN A 51 0.67 -5.04 6.46
CA ASN A 51 0.70 -3.81 7.26
C ASN A 51 -0.30 -2.78 6.74
N ARG A 52 -0.46 -2.64 5.43
CA ARG A 52 -1.47 -1.73 4.85
C ARG A 52 -2.89 -2.14 5.22
N LYS A 53 -3.21 -3.43 5.17
CA LYS A 53 -4.53 -3.94 5.56
C LYS A 53 -4.85 -3.63 7.02
N LYS A 54 -3.88 -3.82 7.90
CA LYS A 54 -4.02 -3.51 9.33
C LYS A 54 -4.14 -2.00 9.57
N ALA A 55 -3.39 -1.19 8.83
CA ALA A 55 -3.40 0.27 8.98
C ALA A 55 -4.80 0.87 8.75
N ASP A 56 -5.59 0.34 7.81
CA ASP A 56 -6.96 0.80 7.59
C ASP A 56 -7.86 0.52 8.80
N ARG A 57 -7.70 -0.62 9.44
CA ARG A 57 -8.40 -0.93 10.69
C ARG A 57 -7.99 0.00 11.82
N TRP A 58 -6.71 0.30 11.95
CA TRP A 58 -6.20 1.23 12.95
C TRP A 58 -6.78 2.64 12.78
N GLU A 59 -6.92 3.10 11.55
CA GLU A 59 -7.53 4.39 11.25
C GLU A 59 -8.99 4.43 11.70
N GLN A 60 -9.76 3.37 11.41
CA GLN A 60 -11.15 3.23 11.87
C GLN A 60 -11.25 3.24 13.39
N ILE A 61 -10.35 2.54 14.06
CA ILE A 61 -10.29 2.51 15.53
C ILE A 61 -10.02 3.91 16.09
N GLY A 62 -9.04 4.63 15.51
CA GLY A 62 -8.72 5.99 15.92
C GLY A 62 -9.90 6.94 15.81
N GLN A 63 -10.65 6.86 14.69
CA GLN A 63 -11.85 7.66 14.48
C GLN A 63 -12.94 7.32 15.51
N ARG A 64 -13.17 6.05 15.79
CA ARG A 64 -14.15 5.61 16.79
C ARG A 64 -13.78 6.05 18.19
N MET A 65 -12.49 5.96 18.56
CA MET A 65 -12.01 6.43 19.87
C MET A 65 -12.23 7.92 20.05
N GLY A 66 -12.00 8.72 18.98
CA GLY A 66 -12.28 10.16 19.02
C GLY A 66 -13.76 10.46 19.27
N LYS A 67 -14.67 9.72 18.62
CA LYS A 67 -16.11 9.84 18.85
C LYS A 67 -16.51 9.46 20.27
N ILE A 68 -15.95 8.39 20.80
CA ILE A 68 -16.21 7.94 22.17
C ILE A 68 -15.79 9.01 23.18
N ALA A 69 -14.60 9.58 23.01
CA ALA A 69 -14.13 10.64 23.89
C ALA A 69 -15.09 11.82 23.95
N ASN A 70 -15.62 12.25 22.81
CA ASN A 70 -16.62 13.31 22.75
C ASN A 70 -17.95 12.90 23.38
N LEU A 71 -18.40 11.68 23.14
CA LEU A 71 -19.67 11.18 23.69
C LEU A 71 -19.62 11.05 25.22
N VAL A 72 -18.50 10.65 25.77
CA VAL A 72 -18.31 10.53 27.23
C VAL A 72 -18.46 11.90 27.91
N GLU A 73 -17.97 12.98 27.28
CA GLU A 73 -18.09 14.34 27.83
C GLU A 73 -19.53 14.84 27.87
N THR A 74 -20.36 14.41 26.91
CA THR A 74 -21.74 14.89 26.76
C THR A 74 -22.80 13.94 27.36
N GLU A 75 -22.43 12.68 27.65
CA GLU A 75 -23.37 11.68 28.17
C GLU A 75 -23.68 11.91 29.63
N THR A 76 -24.98 11.93 29.95
CA THR A 76 -25.48 12.11 31.32
C THR A 76 -25.86 10.80 32.01
N ASP A 77 -26.08 9.74 31.25
CA ASP A 77 -26.41 8.41 31.77
C ASP A 77 -25.12 7.67 32.16
N GLU A 78 -24.97 7.39 33.46
CA GLU A 78 -23.75 6.71 33.98
C GLU A 78 -23.56 5.30 33.41
N SER A 79 -24.62 4.55 33.16
CA SER A 79 -24.55 3.23 32.52
C SER A 79 -23.97 3.30 31.11
N LYS A 80 -24.44 4.23 30.29
CA LYS A 80 -23.95 4.45 28.91
C LYS A 80 -22.51 4.93 28.92
N LYS A 81 -22.18 5.81 29.89
CA LYS A 81 -20.82 6.32 30.06
C LYS A 81 -19.83 5.20 30.39
N GLU A 82 -20.21 4.27 31.21
CA GLU A 82 -19.43 3.08 31.56
C GLU A 82 -19.21 2.17 30.34
N GLU A 83 -20.25 1.93 29.55
CA GLU A 83 -20.16 1.15 28.33
C GLU A 83 -19.21 1.78 27.30
N LEU A 84 -19.27 3.11 27.12
CA LEU A 84 -18.38 3.85 26.24
C LEU A 84 -16.92 3.77 26.70
N LYS A 85 -16.67 3.89 27.99
CA LYS A 85 -15.34 3.76 28.57
C LYS A 85 -14.77 2.36 28.37
N LYS A 86 -15.61 1.34 28.51
CA LYS A 86 -15.22 -0.05 28.28
C LYS A 86 -14.85 -0.29 26.80
N GLU A 87 -15.66 0.21 25.87
CA GLU A 87 -15.36 0.13 24.45
C GLU A 87 -14.04 0.82 24.10
N TYR A 88 -13.81 2.01 24.65
CA TYR A 88 -12.55 2.75 24.47
C TYR A 88 -11.35 1.95 24.94
N THR A 89 -11.44 1.32 26.11
CA THR A 89 -10.36 0.47 26.64
C THR A 89 -10.08 -0.73 25.75
N GLU A 90 -11.12 -1.38 25.22
CA GLU A 90 -11.00 -2.51 24.31
C GLU A 90 -10.32 -2.10 23.01
N LEU A 91 -10.71 -0.97 22.42
CA LEU A 91 -10.10 -0.42 21.21
C LEU A 91 -8.64 -0.02 21.43
N MET A 92 -8.34 0.60 22.57
CA MET A 92 -6.97 0.97 22.93
C MET A 92 -6.08 -0.27 23.05
N SER A 93 -6.60 -1.34 23.61
CA SER A 93 -5.90 -2.62 23.69
C SER A 93 -5.61 -3.22 22.31
N GLU A 94 -6.56 -3.10 21.37
CA GLU A 94 -6.39 -3.57 20.00
C GLU A 94 -5.32 -2.81 19.23
N ILE A 95 -5.18 -1.49 19.44
CA ILE A 95 -4.15 -0.68 18.76
C ILE A 95 -2.79 -0.69 19.44
N LYS A 96 -2.67 -1.37 20.54
CA LYS A 96 -1.41 -1.51 21.26
C LYS A 96 -0.43 -2.31 20.40
N GLY A 97 0.60 -1.69 19.89
CA GLY A 97 1.48 -2.25 18.89
C GLY A 97 1.13 -1.81 17.47
N SER A 98 0.71 -0.54 17.34
CA SER A 98 0.27 0.06 16.07
C SER A 98 1.16 -0.25 14.87
N VAL A 99 0.52 -0.40 13.71
CA VAL A 99 1.18 -0.67 12.44
C VAL A 99 1.23 0.59 11.60
N SER A 100 2.34 0.79 10.94
CA SER A 100 2.56 1.90 10.03
C SER A 100 2.16 1.51 8.60
N ARG A 101 1.64 2.48 7.83
CA ARG A 101 1.49 2.35 6.37
C ARG A 101 2.84 2.49 5.64
N LYS A 102 3.94 2.37 6.35
CA LYS A 102 5.27 2.55 5.78
C LYS A 102 5.51 1.60 4.62
N VAL A 103 5.96 2.17 3.52
CA VAL A 103 6.38 1.40 2.35
C VAL A 103 7.72 0.74 2.66
N LEU A 104 7.81 -0.56 2.45
CA LEU A 104 9.02 -1.35 2.69
C LEU A 104 9.82 -1.60 1.41
N ALA A 105 9.40 -1.02 0.29
CA ALA A 105 10.15 -1.10 -0.96
C ALA A 105 11.55 -0.49 -0.77
N TYR A 106 12.55 -1.18 -1.27
CA TYR A 106 13.92 -0.66 -1.28
C TYR A 106 14.04 0.58 -2.17
N ASN A 107 13.34 0.56 -3.32
CA ASN A 107 13.33 1.65 -4.27
C ASN A 107 11.94 1.84 -4.85
N ILE A 108 11.56 3.10 -5.07
CA ILE A 108 10.31 3.47 -5.75
C ILE A 108 10.69 4.31 -6.96
N SER A 109 10.22 3.93 -8.12
CA SER A 109 10.46 4.65 -9.37
C SER A 109 9.15 4.95 -10.09
N GLU A 110 9.15 6.01 -10.89
CA GLU A 110 8.02 6.40 -11.72
C GLU A 110 8.43 6.38 -13.19
N ARG A 111 7.54 5.89 -14.04
CA ARG A 111 7.76 5.79 -15.48
C ARG A 111 6.51 6.16 -16.25
N TRP A 112 6.68 6.88 -17.35
CA TRP A 112 5.61 7.12 -18.32
C TRP A 112 5.64 6.05 -19.39
N ILE A 113 4.46 5.51 -19.69
CA ILE A 113 4.27 4.55 -20.77
C ILE A 113 3.34 5.17 -21.79
N ASP A 114 3.71 5.13 -23.05
CA ASP A 114 2.89 5.68 -24.14
C ASP A 114 1.80 4.71 -24.61
N LYS A 115 0.63 5.27 -24.88
CA LYS A 115 -0.47 4.61 -25.62
C LYS A 115 -0.92 3.24 -25.09
N VAL A 116 -1.41 3.22 -23.88
CA VAL A 116 -2.13 2.06 -23.36
C VAL A 116 -3.62 2.27 -23.61
N SER A 117 -4.19 1.53 -24.56
CA SER A 117 -5.57 1.74 -25.03
C SER A 117 -6.63 1.35 -23.98
N GLU A 118 -6.40 0.30 -23.22
CA GLU A 118 -7.29 -0.15 -22.14
C GLU A 118 -6.47 -0.36 -20.89
N PRO A 119 -6.21 0.72 -20.09
CA PRO A 119 -5.31 0.64 -18.96
C PRO A 119 -5.92 -0.15 -17.80
N THR A 120 -5.46 -1.37 -17.65
CA THR A 120 -5.67 -2.21 -16.49
C THR A 120 -4.31 -2.54 -15.90
N LEU A 121 -4.26 -3.08 -14.69
CA LEU A 121 -2.99 -3.50 -14.10
C LEU A 121 -2.22 -4.44 -15.03
N GLU A 122 -2.91 -5.40 -15.63
CA GLU A 122 -2.31 -6.37 -16.55
C GLU A 122 -1.75 -5.75 -17.81
N THR A 123 -2.52 -4.88 -18.49
CA THR A 123 -2.07 -4.23 -19.74
C THR A 123 -0.92 -3.27 -19.50
N VAL A 124 -0.93 -2.57 -18.37
CA VAL A 124 0.16 -1.66 -17.97
C VAL A 124 1.43 -2.44 -17.68
N GLU A 125 1.34 -3.57 -16.98
CA GLU A 125 2.49 -4.44 -16.72
C GLU A 125 3.11 -4.96 -18.01
N LEU A 126 2.29 -5.42 -18.96
CA LEU A 126 2.76 -5.90 -20.25
C LEU A 126 3.42 -4.80 -21.08
N ALA A 127 2.84 -3.60 -21.10
CA ALA A 127 3.40 -2.45 -21.79
C ALA A 127 4.75 -2.04 -21.21
N LEU A 128 4.85 -2.04 -19.88
CA LEU A 128 6.09 -1.71 -19.17
C LEU A 128 7.23 -2.67 -19.54
N ILE A 129 6.94 -3.95 -19.60
CA ILE A 129 7.92 -4.97 -19.95
C ILE A 129 8.43 -4.79 -21.38
N LYS A 130 7.57 -4.39 -22.30
CA LYS A 130 7.94 -4.18 -23.71
C LYS A 130 8.80 -2.94 -23.91
N GLU A 131 8.49 -1.85 -23.23
CA GLU A 131 9.15 -0.55 -23.44
C GLU A 131 10.46 -0.38 -22.68
N GLU A 132 10.59 -1.03 -21.54
CA GLU A 132 11.74 -0.87 -20.66
C GLU A 132 12.58 -2.14 -20.58
N PRO A 133 13.79 -2.17 -21.18
CA PRO A 133 14.67 -3.34 -21.05
C PRO A 133 14.97 -3.72 -19.61
N PHE A 134 14.96 -2.74 -18.71
CA PHE A 134 15.12 -2.92 -17.27
C PHE A 134 14.06 -3.86 -16.67
N TYR A 135 12.82 -3.79 -17.20
CA TYR A 135 11.70 -4.58 -16.71
C TYR A 135 11.40 -5.80 -17.57
N GLN A 136 12.22 -6.08 -18.57
CA GLN A 136 12.09 -7.31 -19.36
C GLN A 136 12.47 -8.52 -18.52
N GLY A 137 11.53 -8.97 -17.74
CA GLY A 137 11.69 -10.06 -16.82
C GLY A 137 10.52 -11.03 -16.90
N LYS A 138 10.52 -11.97 -15.97
CA LYS A 138 9.46 -12.96 -15.90
C LYS A 138 8.26 -12.39 -15.11
N ILE A 139 7.07 -12.45 -15.73
CA ILE A 139 5.83 -12.11 -15.02
C ILE A 139 5.30 -13.36 -14.35
N THR A 140 4.98 -13.25 -13.05
CA THR A 140 4.28 -14.31 -12.32
C THR A 140 2.81 -13.90 -12.11
N LYS A 141 1.94 -14.83 -12.37
CA LYS A 141 0.50 -14.67 -12.15
C LYS A 141 0.14 -14.88 -10.68
#